data_8351a3816d1529482e8ce6e93de4d74e
#
_entry.id   8351a3816d1529482e8ce6e93de4d74e
#
_cell.length_a   1.000
_cell.length_b   1.000
_cell.length_c   1.000
_cell.angle_alpha   90.00
_cell.angle_beta   90.00
_cell.angle_gamma   90.00
#
_symmetry.space_group_name_H-M   'P 1'
#
loop_
_entity.id
_entity.type
_entity.pdbx_description
1 polymer ?
#
loop_
_entity_poly.entity_id
_entity_poly.type
_entity_poly.pdbx_seq_one_letter_code
_entity_poly.pdbx_strand_id
1 'polypeptide(L)'
;GAFRTGFLIPEETSNSAQEPITGIIEKHARGFAFLRREEGADIFIAPDNLGGAMNGDTAQVELLPPYLWTKSKEGIIVKILERATKEVVGTFQKKKGFGFVVPDDRKLTEDIYIKQDAFRSAANGDKVVAKITQYPDKQHRIEGKITEIVARKGETGSDVLSLIRGYGLFQTFPSRVNAEAKVRGREKITDEEIARRLEIFLRLTDRTQRIWMTQYR
;
A
#
# COMPACT_ATOMS: atom_id res chain seq x y z
N GLY A 1 47.13 -32.41 -48.25
CA GLY A 1 47.08 -32.07 -46.85
C GLY A 1 46.05 -30.95 -46.59
N ALA A 2 44.85 -31.35 -46.16
CA ALA A 2 43.80 -30.38 -45.80
C ALA A 2 43.87 -30.16 -44.29
N PHE A 3 44.21 -28.93 -43.85
CA PHE A 3 44.04 -28.50 -42.48
C PHE A 3 42.61 -28.10 -42.26
N ARG A 4 41.85 -28.94 -41.52
CA ARG A 4 40.57 -28.56 -40.91
C ARG A 4 40.88 -27.90 -39.58
N THR A 5 40.87 -26.59 -39.52
CA THR A 5 40.76 -25.83 -38.28
C THR A 5 39.35 -25.94 -37.77
N GLY A 6 39.11 -26.87 -36.87
CA GLY A 6 37.89 -26.91 -36.10
C GLY A 6 37.86 -25.74 -35.13
N PHE A 7 37.02 -24.80 -35.38
CA PHE A 7 36.61 -23.81 -34.37
C PHE A 7 35.77 -24.57 -33.36
N LEU A 8 36.33 -24.83 -32.18
CA LEU A 8 35.59 -25.27 -31.01
C LEU A 8 34.77 -24.06 -30.55
N ILE A 9 33.49 -24.06 -30.83
CA ILE A 9 32.53 -23.19 -30.16
C ILE A 9 32.45 -23.70 -28.72
N PRO A 10 32.77 -22.90 -27.70
CA PRO A 10 32.52 -23.32 -26.33
C PRO A 10 31.01 -23.49 -26.14
N GLU A 11 30.53 -24.71 -26.02
CA GLU A 11 29.24 -25.01 -25.40
C GLU A 11 29.36 -24.74 -23.90
N GLU A 12 29.31 -23.48 -23.52
CA GLU A 12 29.05 -23.08 -22.13
C GLU A 12 28.02 -21.95 -22.12
N THR A 13 26.83 -22.24 -22.55
CA THR A 13 25.65 -21.63 -21.98
C THR A 13 25.05 -22.64 -21.02
N SER A 14 25.73 -22.84 -19.89
CA SER A 14 25.07 -23.35 -18.72
C SER A 14 23.97 -22.37 -18.36
N ASN A 15 22.78 -22.70 -18.77
CA ASN A 15 21.52 -22.11 -18.31
C ASN A 15 21.40 -22.48 -16.82
N SER A 16 22.23 -21.83 -15.98
CA SER A 16 22.00 -21.82 -14.54
C SER A 16 20.72 -21.00 -14.37
N ALA A 17 19.60 -21.67 -14.32
CA ALA A 17 18.36 -21.11 -13.84
C ALA A 17 18.67 -20.58 -12.45
N GLN A 18 19.03 -19.30 -12.37
CA GLN A 18 19.23 -18.63 -11.09
C GLN A 18 17.88 -18.72 -10.38
N GLU A 19 17.89 -19.24 -9.16
CA GLU A 19 16.68 -19.34 -8.36
C GLU A 19 16.01 -17.96 -8.31
N PRO A 20 14.68 -17.89 -8.54
CA PRO A 20 13.99 -16.63 -8.58
C PRO A 20 14.09 -15.92 -7.23
N ILE A 21 14.50 -14.67 -7.27
CA ILE A 21 14.73 -13.87 -6.08
C ILE A 21 13.41 -13.28 -5.62
N THR A 22 13.05 -13.46 -4.36
CA THR A 22 11.83 -12.92 -3.78
C THR A 22 12.09 -11.65 -2.98
N GLY A 23 11.16 -10.69 -3.04
CA GLY A 23 11.21 -9.46 -2.26
C GLY A 23 9.96 -8.60 -2.43
N ILE A 24 10.00 -7.42 -1.84
CA ILE A 24 8.90 -6.44 -1.86
C ILE A 24 9.17 -5.39 -2.92
N ILE A 25 8.16 -5.09 -3.74
CA ILE A 25 8.24 -4.08 -4.79
C ILE A 25 8.07 -2.68 -4.20
N GLU A 26 9.07 -1.84 -4.37
CA GLU A 26 8.99 -0.41 -4.09
C GLU A 26 8.95 0.37 -5.41
N LYS A 27 7.74 0.80 -5.81
CA LYS A 27 7.51 1.50 -7.08
C LYS A 27 7.82 2.98 -6.92
N HIS A 28 8.58 3.53 -7.86
CA HIS A 28 8.89 4.95 -7.93
C HIS A 28 7.89 5.69 -8.83
N ALA A 29 7.65 6.99 -8.55
CA ALA A 29 6.72 7.82 -9.32
C ALA A 29 7.09 7.95 -10.82
N ARG A 30 8.36 7.71 -11.19
CA ARG A 30 8.84 7.68 -12.57
C ARG A 30 8.53 6.40 -13.33
N GLY A 31 7.81 5.44 -12.70
CA GLY A 31 7.35 4.20 -13.34
C GLY A 31 8.27 3.00 -13.18
N PHE A 32 9.51 3.15 -12.73
CA PHE A 32 10.39 2.01 -12.38
C PHE A 32 10.15 1.55 -10.93
N ALA A 33 10.71 0.40 -10.56
CA ALA A 33 10.68 -0.10 -9.19
C ALA A 33 12.01 -0.67 -8.74
N PHE A 34 12.13 -0.89 -7.44
CA PHE A 34 13.16 -1.70 -6.82
C PHE A 34 12.53 -2.92 -6.13
N LEU A 35 13.14 -4.07 -6.28
CA LEU A 35 12.86 -5.21 -5.42
C LEU A 35 13.70 -5.06 -4.16
N ARG A 36 13.05 -4.74 -3.04
CA ARG A 36 13.64 -4.69 -1.71
C ARG A 36 13.75 -6.09 -1.14
N ARG A 37 14.91 -6.43 -0.60
CA ARG A 37 15.21 -7.73 -0.01
C ARG A 37 15.72 -7.57 1.42
N GLU A 38 15.52 -8.58 2.24
CA GLU A 38 16.09 -8.62 3.59
C GLU A 38 17.62 -8.72 3.54
N GLU A 39 18.14 -9.47 2.56
CA GLU A 39 19.58 -9.67 2.37
C GLU A 39 20.01 -9.33 0.95
N GLY A 40 21.15 -8.62 0.84
CA GLY A 40 21.78 -8.25 -0.43
C GLY A 40 21.30 -6.92 -1.01
N ALA A 41 21.85 -6.55 -2.15
CA ALA A 41 21.51 -5.29 -2.83
C ALA A 41 20.14 -5.37 -3.51
N ASP A 42 19.44 -4.22 -3.53
CA ASP A 42 18.18 -4.07 -4.25
C ASP A 42 18.36 -4.34 -5.75
N ILE A 43 17.30 -4.85 -6.38
CA ILE A 43 17.29 -5.12 -7.81
C ILE A 43 16.42 -4.08 -8.50
N PHE A 44 16.99 -3.40 -9.50
CA PHE A 44 16.26 -2.44 -10.30
C PHE A 44 15.32 -3.16 -11.29
N ILE A 45 14.08 -2.69 -11.39
CA ILE A 45 13.06 -3.21 -12.30
C ILE A 45 12.63 -2.07 -13.22
N ALA A 46 12.93 -2.20 -14.50
CA ALA A 46 12.51 -1.23 -15.50
C ALA A 46 10.97 -1.23 -15.67
N PRO A 47 10.35 -0.13 -16.13
CA PRO A 47 8.90 -0.05 -16.31
C PRO A 47 8.30 -1.21 -17.12
N ASP A 48 8.96 -1.62 -18.19
CA ASP A 48 8.52 -2.71 -19.07
C ASP A 48 8.61 -4.11 -18.43
N ASN A 49 9.41 -4.23 -17.35
CA ASN A 49 9.69 -5.48 -16.65
C ASN A 49 8.85 -5.67 -15.38
N LEU A 50 7.96 -4.71 -15.08
CA LEU A 50 7.12 -4.74 -13.85
C LEU A 50 6.04 -5.83 -13.86
N GLY A 51 5.61 -6.33 -15.03
CA GLY A 51 4.60 -7.38 -15.11
C GLY A 51 3.29 -7.09 -14.37
N GLY A 52 2.92 -5.81 -14.23
CA GLY A 52 1.71 -5.40 -13.51
C GLY A 52 1.84 -5.40 -11.98
N ALA A 53 3.04 -5.41 -11.44
CA ALA A 53 3.27 -5.25 -10.01
C ALA A 53 2.93 -3.84 -9.54
N MET A 54 2.32 -3.78 -8.37
CA MET A 54 1.99 -2.55 -7.66
C MET A 54 2.97 -2.32 -6.50
N ASN A 55 2.93 -1.12 -5.95
CA ASN A 55 3.75 -0.79 -4.80
C ASN A 55 3.38 -1.66 -3.58
N GLY A 56 4.38 -2.26 -2.93
CA GLY A 56 4.22 -3.13 -1.76
C GLY A 56 3.96 -4.61 -2.09
N ASP A 57 3.73 -4.97 -3.35
CA ASP A 57 3.53 -6.38 -3.72
C ASP A 57 4.77 -7.21 -3.42
N THR A 58 4.56 -8.45 -2.99
CA THR A 58 5.64 -9.45 -2.90
C THR A 58 5.74 -10.19 -4.22
N ALA A 59 6.92 -10.15 -4.83
CA ALA A 59 7.13 -10.71 -6.15
C ALA A 59 8.41 -11.55 -6.25
N GLN A 60 8.42 -12.45 -7.23
CA GLN A 60 9.60 -13.17 -7.69
C GLN A 60 10.18 -12.50 -8.93
N VAL A 61 11.47 -12.30 -8.91
CA VAL A 61 12.26 -11.63 -9.95
C VAL A 61 13.35 -12.56 -10.44
N GLU A 62 13.52 -12.65 -11.74
CA GLU A 62 14.70 -13.22 -12.38
C GLU A 62 15.65 -12.09 -12.77
N LEU A 63 16.94 -12.30 -12.52
CA LEU A 63 17.97 -11.33 -12.94
C LEU A 63 18.15 -11.38 -14.45
N LEU A 64 18.21 -10.22 -15.06
CA LEU A 64 18.64 -10.09 -16.43
C LEU A 64 20.14 -10.44 -16.54
N PRO A 65 20.61 -10.90 -17.70
CA PRO A 65 22.03 -11.12 -17.95
C PRO A 65 22.86 -9.87 -17.64
N PRO A 66 24.05 -9.96 -17.04
CA PRO A 66 24.86 -8.82 -16.62
C PRO A 66 25.17 -7.80 -17.70
N TYR A 67 25.25 -8.21 -18.95
CA TYR A 67 25.49 -7.33 -20.09
C TYR A 67 24.30 -6.40 -20.43
N LEU A 68 23.10 -6.67 -19.88
CA LEU A 68 21.92 -5.82 -20.00
C LEU A 68 21.79 -4.82 -18.84
N TRP A 69 22.61 -4.91 -17.80
CA TRP A 69 22.54 -4.00 -16.68
C TRP A 69 23.12 -2.63 -17.04
N THR A 70 22.44 -1.57 -16.62
CA THR A 70 22.91 -0.19 -16.89
C THR A 70 23.80 0.34 -15.76
N LYS A 71 23.38 0.25 -14.51
CA LYS A 71 24.08 0.78 -13.33
C LYS A 71 24.12 -0.19 -12.15
N SER A 72 23.12 -1.02 -12.03
CA SER A 72 22.93 -1.95 -10.91
C SER A 72 22.37 -3.27 -11.45
N LYS A 73 22.21 -4.27 -10.58
CA LYS A 73 21.52 -5.51 -10.95
C LYS A 73 20.11 -5.17 -11.41
N GLU A 74 19.76 -5.66 -12.59
CA GLU A 74 18.44 -5.49 -13.18
C GLU A 74 17.72 -6.82 -13.28
N GLY A 75 16.39 -6.79 -13.15
CA GLY A 75 15.57 -7.97 -13.22
C GLY A 75 14.22 -7.75 -13.87
N ILE A 76 13.53 -8.85 -14.09
CA ILE A 76 12.16 -8.90 -14.58
C ILE A 76 11.27 -9.63 -13.57
N ILE A 77 10.09 -9.11 -13.31
CA ILE A 77 9.11 -9.78 -12.46
C ILE A 77 8.50 -10.94 -13.24
N VAL A 78 8.70 -12.15 -12.73
CA VAL A 78 8.16 -13.37 -13.33
C VAL A 78 6.88 -13.82 -12.67
N LYS A 79 6.71 -13.49 -11.38
CA LYS A 79 5.50 -13.87 -10.63
C LYS A 79 5.24 -12.91 -9.49
N ILE A 80 3.98 -12.58 -9.29
CA ILE A 80 3.52 -11.86 -8.10
C ILE A 80 2.97 -12.90 -7.13
N LEU A 81 3.56 -12.96 -5.94
CA LEU A 81 3.22 -13.95 -4.91
C LEU A 81 2.08 -13.45 -4.05
N GLU A 82 2.15 -12.18 -3.65
CA GLU A 82 1.14 -11.56 -2.80
C GLU A 82 0.88 -10.12 -3.24
N ARG A 83 -0.39 -9.75 -3.27
CA ARG A 83 -0.86 -8.40 -3.53
C ARG A 83 -0.99 -7.63 -2.23
N ALA A 84 -0.24 -6.54 -2.08
CA ALA A 84 -0.34 -5.66 -0.93
C ALA A 84 -1.64 -4.87 -0.92
N THR A 85 -2.04 -4.34 -2.08
CA THR A 85 -3.22 -3.49 -2.21
C THR A 85 -4.37 -4.29 -2.82
N LYS A 86 -5.40 -4.56 -2.03
CA LYS A 86 -6.64 -5.27 -2.46
C LYS A 86 -7.84 -4.33 -2.53
N GLU A 87 -7.83 -3.28 -1.69
CA GLU A 87 -8.86 -2.25 -1.62
C GLU A 87 -8.20 -0.87 -1.60
N VAL A 88 -8.86 0.10 -2.18
CA VAL A 88 -8.37 1.48 -2.29
C VAL A 88 -9.45 2.44 -1.86
N VAL A 89 -9.09 3.37 -0.98
CA VAL A 89 -9.94 4.51 -0.62
C VAL A 89 -9.62 5.68 -1.56
N GLY A 90 -10.65 6.32 -2.07
CA GLY A 90 -10.45 7.43 -2.99
C GLY A 90 -11.74 8.17 -3.34
N THR A 91 -11.60 9.14 -4.21
CA THR A 91 -12.71 9.96 -4.69
C THR A 91 -13.28 9.42 -5.99
N PHE A 92 -14.57 9.11 -6.00
CA PHE A 92 -15.25 8.63 -7.20
C PHE A 92 -15.55 9.76 -8.18
N GLN A 93 -15.10 9.62 -9.41
CA GLN A 93 -15.39 10.50 -10.54
C GLN A 93 -16.25 9.78 -11.55
N LYS A 94 -17.53 10.15 -11.62
CA LYS A 94 -18.50 9.57 -12.54
C LYS A 94 -18.38 10.20 -13.93
N LYS A 95 -18.36 9.37 -14.96
CA LYS A 95 -18.45 9.74 -16.38
C LYS A 95 -19.66 9.05 -17.02
N LYS A 96 -19.94 9.34 -18.31
CA LYS A 96 -21.02 8.68 -19.04
C LYS A 96 -20.66 7.22 -19.34
N GLY A 97 -21.34 6.27 -18.68
CA GLY A 97 -21.16 4.84 -18.89
C GLY A 97 -20.02 4.18 -18.09
N PHE A 98 -19.17 4.95 -17.40
CA PHE A 98 -18.07 4.44 -16.56
C PHE A 98 -17.69 5.47 -15.49
N GLY A 99 -16.73 5.14 -14.66
CA GLY A 99 -16.15 6.06 -13.69
C GLY A 99 -14.73 5.69 -13.32
N PHE A 100 -14.11 6.53 -12.50
CA PHE A 100 -12.80 6.29 -11.92
C PHE A 100 -12.84 6.55 -10.42
N VAL A 101 -12.06 5.79 -9.67
CA VAL A 101 -11.71 6.13 -8.30
C VAL A 101 -10.29 6.65 -8.30
N VAL A 102 -10.14 7.93 -7.96
CA VAL A 102 -8.85 8.59 -7.78
C VAL A 102 -8.39 8.27 -6.36
N PRO A 103 -7.28 7.51 -6.20
CA PRO A 103 -6.79 7.11 -4.88
C PRO A 103 -6.41 8.32 -4.01
N ASP A 104 -6.66 8.23 -2.71
CA ASP A 104 -6.17 9.21 -1.74
C ASP A 104 -4.70 8.95 -1.38
N ASP A 105 -4.22 7.71 -1.50
CA ASP A 105 -2.82 7.34 -1.33
C ASP A 105 -1.99 7.73 -2.56
N ARG A 106 -1.05 8.65 -2.38
CA ARG A 106 -0.13 9.13 -3.42
C ARG A 106 0.82 8.07 -3.97
N LYS A 107 0.96 6.94 -3.28
CA LYS A 107 1.76 5.80 -3.77
C LYS A 107 1.08 5.04 -4.89
N LEU A 108 -0.25 5.19 -5.01
CA LEU A 108 -1.03 4.68 -6.12
C LEU A 108 -1.22 5.80 -7.13
N THR A 109 -0.46 5.76 -8.21
CA THR A 109 -0.46 6.81 -9.24
C THR A 109 -1.51 6.59 -10.33
N GLU A 110 -2.20 5.46 -10.31
CA GLU A 110 -3.15 5.06 -11.34
C GLU A 110 -4.58 5.08 -10.79
N ASP A 111 -5.50 5.71 -11.54
CA ASP A 111 -6.92 5.72 -11.24
C ASP A 111 -7.53 4.34 -11.49
N ILE A 112 -8.43 3.91 -10.61
CA ILE A 112 -9.11 2.63 -10.73
C ILE A 112 -10.35 2.80 -11.59
N TYR A 113 -10.40 2.11 -12.73
CA TYR A 113 -11.55 2.10 -13.60
C TYR A 113 -12.70 1.32 -12.99
N ILE A 114 -13.90 1.92 -13.02
CA ILE A 114 -15.13 1.32 -12.48
C ILE A 114 -16.17 1.24 -13.60
N LYS A 115 -16.68 0.05 -13.84
CA LYS A 115 -17.80 -0.16 -14.79
C LYS A 115 -19.11 0.37 -14.19
N GLN A 116 -20.05 0.73 -15.02
CA GLN A 116 -21.32 1.35 -14.59
C GLN A 116 -22.13 0.46 -13.64
N ASP A 117 -22.11 -0.84 -13.84
CA ASP A 117 -22.78 -1.84 -13.00
C ASP A 117 -22.13 -1.99 -11.61
N ALA A 118 -20.89 -1.52 -11.47
CA ALA A 118 -20.10 -1.59 -10.23
C ALA A 118 -20.12 -0.30 -9.38
N PHE A 119 -20.95 0.69 -9.71
CA PHE A 119 -21.02 1.99 -9.01
C PHE A 119 -21.66 1.93 -7.63
N ARG A 120 -22.50 0.95 -7.36
CA ARG A 120 -23.20 0.79 -6.07
C ARG A 120 -23.81 2.09 -5.53
N SER A 121 -24.57 2.83 -6.34
CA SER A 121 -25.19 4.10 -5.99
C SER A 121 -24.24 5.26 -5.59
N ALA A 122 -22.94 5.13 -5.83
CA ALA A 122 -22.01 6.23 -5.62
C ALA A 122 -22.27 7.37 -6.61
N ALA A 123 -22.25 8.60 -6.08
CA ALA A 123 -22.38 9.82 -6.85
C ALA A 123 -21.01 10.44 -7.14
N ASN A 124 -20.97 11.36 -8.11
CA ASN A 124 -19.74 12.04 -8.46
C ASN A 124 -19.20 12.88 -7.31
N GLY A 125 -17.97 12.59 -6.89
CA GLY A 125 -17.27 13.27 -5.79
C GLY A 125 -17.41 12.59 -4.44
N ASP A 126 -18.14 11.46 -4.34
CA ASP A 126 -18.20 10.68 -3.11
C ASP A 126 -16.85 10.06 -2.77
N LYS A 127 -16.56 9.94 -1.48
CA LYS A 127 -15.45 9.13 -0.96
C LYS A 127 -15.89 7.66 -0.87
N VAL A 128 -15.15 6.79 -1.51
CA VAL A 128 -15.53 5.38 -1.66
C VAL A 128 -14.36 4.45 -1.37
N VAL A 129 -14.69 3.19 -1.04
CA VAL A 129 -13.75 2.07 -1.09
C VAL A 129 -13.99 1.31 -2.38
N ALA A 130 -12.96 1.17 -3.18
CA ALA A 130 -12.96 0.33 -4.37
C ALA A 130 -12.12 -0.92 -4.13
N LYS A 131 -12.72 -2.11 -4.33
CA LYS A 131 -12.00 -3.38 -4.34
C LYS A 131 -11.47 -3.63 -5.75
N ILE A 132 -10.17 -3.90 -5.86
CA ILE A 132 -9.53 -4.22 -7.12
C ILE A 132 -10.05 -5.60 -7.58
N THR A 133 -10.55 -5.67 -8.81
CA THR A 133 -11.01 -6.90 -9.45
C THR A 133 -10.08 -7.36 -10.55
N GLN A 134 -9.36 -6.42 -11.18
CA GLN A 134 -8.35 -6.69 -12.18
C GLN A 134 -7.13 -5.79 -11.92
N TYR A 135 -5.98 -6.42 -11.77
CA TYR A 135 -4.71 -5.72 -11.62
C TYR A 135 -4.17 -5.30 -13.00
N PRO A 136 -3.36 -4.22 -13.04
CA PRO A 136 -2.80 -3.76 -14.31
C PRO A 136 -1.85 -4.80 -14.91
N ASP A 137 -1.84 -4.89 -16.22
CA ASP A 137 -0.86 -5.64 -17.01
C ASP A 137 -0.53 -4.87 -18.29
N LYS A 138 0.21 -5.49 -19.24
CA LYS A 138 0.59 -4.85 -20.51
C LYS A 138 -0.60 -4.47 -21.40
N GLN A 139 -1.76 -5.09 -21.20
CA GLN A 139 -2.95 -4.94 -22.06
C GLN A 139 -4.14 -4.33 -21.30
N HIS A 140 -4.14 -4.46 -19.97
CA HIS A 140 -5.28 -4.08 -19.14
C HIS A 140 -4.88 -3.04 -18.12
N ARG A 141 -5.77 -2.06 -17.94
CA ARG A 141 -5.69 -1.10 -16.83
C ARG A 141 -6.21 -1.74 -15.55
N ILE A 142 -5.94 -1.10 -14.43
CA ILE A 142 -6.52 -1.48 -13.15
C ILE A 142 -8.04 -1.27 -13.17
N GLU A 143 -8.81 -2.32 -12.83
CA GLU A 143 -10.26 -2.25 -12.69
C GLU A 143 -10.69 -2.63 -11.29
N GLY A 144 -11.81 -2.08 -10.85
CA GLY A 144 -12.37 -2.36 -9.56
C GLY A 144 -13.89 -2.25 -9.51
N LYS A 145 -14.43 -2.51 -8.33
CA LYS A 145 -15.83 -2.29 -7.99
C LYS A 145 -15.94 -1.53 -6.68
N ILE A 146 -16.89 -0.61 -6.57
CA ILE A 146 -17.16 0.09 -5.32
C ILE A 146 -17.80 -0.89 -4.33
N THR A 147 -17.21 -1.03 -3.15
CA THR A 147 -17.71 -1.89 -2.07
C THR A 147 -18.39 -1.10 -0.98
N GLU A 148 -17.95 0.14 -0.75
CA GLU A 148 -18.43 0.98 0.33
C GLU A 148 -18.42 2.45 -0.08
N ILE A 149 -19.38 3.22 0.40
CA ILE A 149 -19.39 4.68 0.32
C ILE A 149 -19.03 5.18 1.72
N VAL A 150 -17.83 5.75 1.85
CA VAL A 150 -17.29 6.23 3.13
C VAL A 150 -17.94 7.53 3.57
N ALA A 151 -18.11 8.46 2.61
CA ALA A 151 -18.76 9.75 2.83
C ALA A 151 -19.30 10.30 1.53
N ARG A 152 -20.40 11.08 1.63
CA ARG A 152 -20.96 11.81 0.50
C ARG A 152 -20.16 13.08 0.24
N LYS A 153 -20.18 13.55 -1.01
CA LYS A 153 -19.56 14.83 -1.39
C LYS A 153 -20.06 15.97 -0.53
N GLY A 154 -19.14 16.69 0.13
CA GLY A 154 -19.46 17.84 0.97
C GLY A 154 -19.90 17.49 2.40
N GLU A 155 -19.87 16.23 2.78
CA GLU A 155 -20.12 15.79 4.16
C GLU A 155 -18.94 16.19 5.06
N THR A 156 -19.24 16.82 6.20
CA THR A 156 -18.24 17.26 7.16
C THR A 156 -17.52 16.06 7.76
N GLY A 157 -16.18 16.09 7.78
CA GLY A 157 -15.37 14.98 8.33
C GLY A 157 -15.07 13.87 7.33
N SER A 158 -15.47 14.00 6.06
CA SER A 158 -15.19 13.01 5.00
C SER A 158 -13.70 12.68 4.88
N ASP A 159 -12.83 13.67 5.06
CA ASP A 159 -11.37 13.46 4.96
C ASP A 159 -10.84 12.61 6.11
N VAL A 160 -11.36 12.84 7.33
CA VAL A 160 -10.99 12.04 8.51
C VAL A 160 -11.49 10.59 8.36
N LEU A 161 -12.72 10.40 7.89
CA LEU A 161 -13.27 9.06 7.64
C LEU A 161 -12.47 8.31 6.56
N SER A 162 -12.05 9.00 5.50
CA SER A 162 -11.21 8.44 4.45
C SER A 162 -9.84 7.99 4.99
N LEU A 163 -9.21 8.81 5.85
CA LEU A 163 -7.96 8.45 6.50
C LEU A 163 -8.12 7.22 7.40
N ILE A 164 -9.13 7.21 8.28
CA ILE A 164 -9.43 6.08 9.17
C ILE A 164 -9.58 4.80 8.35
N ARG A 165 -10.34 4.85 7.26
CA ARG A 165 -10.59 3.70 6.40
C ARG A 165 -9.35 3.29 5.58
N GLY A 166 -8.58 4.26 5.08
CA GLY A 166 -7.34 4.05 4.33
C GLY A 166 -6.25 3.35 5.15
N TYR A 167 -6.18 3.65 6.45
CA TYR A 167 -5.27 2.98 7.40
C TYR A 167 -5.84 1.67 7.96
N GLY A 168 -7.01 1.22 7.52
CA GLY A 168 -7.63 -0.01 8.02
C GLY A 168 -8.09 0.08 9.48
N LEU A 169 -8.25 1.30 10.01
CA LEU A 169 -8.72 1.50 11.38
C LEU A 169 -10.23 1.23 11.46
N PHE A 170 -10.66 0.66 12.58
CA PHE A 170 -12.08 0.38 12.81
C PHE A 170 -12.83 1.69 13.08
N GLN A 171 -13.92 1.93 12.36
CA GLN A 171 -14.85 3.03 12.65
C GLN A 171 -15.74 2.72 13.86
N THR A 172 -15.94 1.46 14.12
CA THR A 172 -16.73 0.97 15.26
C THR A 172 -15.99 -0.13 15.97
N PHE A 173 -16.00 -0.09 17.30
CA PHE A 173 -15.44 -1.16 18.09
C PHE A 173 -16.29 -2.44 17.96
N PRO A 174 -15.68 -3.63 18.05
CA PRO A 174 -16.42 -4.88 18.12
C PRO A 174 -17.55 -4.83 19.17
N SER A 175 -18.67 -5.51 18.89
CA SER A 175 -19.86 -5.49 19.75
C SER A 175 -19.57 -5.81 21.22
N ARG A 176 -18.61 -6.71 21.47
CA ARG A 176 -18.14 -7.05 22.80
C ARG A 176 -17.51 -5.85 23.53
N VAL A 177 -16.65 -5.09 22.84
CA VAL A 177 -15.98 -3.90 23.40
C VAL A 177 -17.01 -2.80 23.67
N ASN A 178 -17.95 -2.59 22.75
CA ASN A 178 -19.03 -1.63 22.94
C ASN A 178 -19.96 -2.02 24.12
N ALA A 179 -20.23 -3.30 24.31
CA ALA A 179 -21.02 -3.79 25.45
C ALA A 179 -20.26 -3.56 26.76
N GLU A 180 -18.97 -3.87 26.81
CA GLU A 180 -18.13 -3.66 27.99
C GLU A 180 -18.01 -2.16 28.33
N ALA A 181 -17.80 -1.31 27.33
CA ALA A 181 -17.74 0.14 27.50
C ALA A 181 -19.07 0.71 28.05
N LYS A 182 -20.22 0.19 27.60
CA LYS A 182 -21.52 0.58 28.12
C LYS A 182 -21.72 0.17 29.58
N VAL A 183 -21.22 -0.99 29.98
CA VAL A 183 -21.27 -1.45 31.36
C VAL A 183 -20.38 -0.59 32.25
N ARG A 184 -19.11 -0.41 31.87
CA ARG A 184 -18.16 0.40 32.64
C ARG A 184 -18.48 1.89 32.62
N GLY A 185 -19.04 2.41 31.54
CA GLY A 185 -19.48 3.81 31.47
C GLY A 185 -20.66 4.17 32.33
N ARG A 186 -21.34 3.15 32.93
CA ARG A 186 -22.38 3.35 33.94
C ARG A 186 -21.82 3.34 35.36
N GLU A 187 -20.58 2.89 35.56
CA GLU A 187 -19.88 2.99 36.83
C GLU A 187 -19.65 4.47 37.14
N LYS A 188 -20.27 4.95 38.22
CA LYS A 188 -20.01 6.32 38.67
C LYS A 188 -18.55 6.38 39.14
N ILE A 189 -17.82 7.32 38.60
CA ILE A 189 -16.48 7.62 39.11
C ILE A 189 -16.65 8.15 40.53
N THR A 190 -16.07 7.48 41.51
CA THR A 190 -16.14 7.90 42.90
C THR A 190 -15.30 9.15 43.12
N ASP A 191 -15.69 9.97 44.11
CA ASP A 191 -14.92 11.17 44.46
C ASP A 191 -13.48 10.85 44.83
N GLU A 192 -13.22 9.68 45.42
CA GLU A 192 -11.88 9.16 45.74
C GLU A 192 -11.05 8.91 44.45
N GLU A 193 -11.66 8.33 43.42
CA GLU A 193 -10.97 8.10 42.14
C GLU A 193 -10.71 9.40 41.41
N ILE A 194 -11.62 10.37 41.48
CA ILE A 194 -11.43 11.72 40.96
C ILE A 194 -10.25 12.38 41.67
N ALA A 195 -10.21 12.35 43.00
CA ALA A 195 -9.13 12.93 43.79
C ALA A 195 -7.76 12.30 43.45
N ARG A 196 -7.72 10.96 43.32
CA ARG A 196 -6.50 10.24 42.92
C ARG A 196 -5.99 10.63 41.53
N ARG A 197 -6.89 10.75 40.55
CA ARG A 197 -6.54 11.16 39.19
C ARG A 197 -6.07 12.60 39.15
N LEU A 198 -6.68 13.49 39.92
CA LEU A 198 -6.26 14.89 40.04
C LEU A 198 -4.86 14.98 40.66
N GLU A 199 -4.57 14.22 41.70
CA GLU A 199 -3.25 14.17 42.33
C GLU A 199 -2.16 13.70 41.35
N ILE A 200 -2.44 12.64 40.55
CA ILE A 200 -1.52 12.17 39.50
C ILE A 200 -1.27 13.26 38.46
N PHE A 201 -2.33 13.95 38.01
CA PHE A 201 -2.24 15.02 37.05
C PHE A 201 -1.39 16.18 37.57
N LEU A 202 -1.61 16.61 38.80
CA LEU A 202 -0.84 17.67 39.46
C LEU A 202 0.64 17.29 39.61
N ARG A 203 0.96 16.06 39.99
CA ARG A 203 2.33 15.55 40.05
C ARG A 203 3.02 15.55 38.70
N LEU A 204 2.30 15.18 37.62
CA LEU A 204 2.83 15.17 36.26
C LEU A 204 3.12 16.61 35.76
N THR A 205 2.21 17.55 36.02
CA THR A 205 2.38 18.95 35.61
C THR A 205 3.52 19.63 36.38
N ASP A 206 3.66 19.39 37.68
CA ASP A 206 4.80 19.93 38.50
C ASP A 206 6.13 19.34 38.01
N ARG A 207 6.20 18.06 37.67
CA ARG A 207 7.40 17.43 37.11
C ARG A 207 7.76 18.03 35.75
N THR A 208 6.76 18.30 34.90
CA THR A 208 6.97 18.89 33.58
C THR A 208 7.48 20.33 33.69
N GLN A 209 6.93 21.13 34.61
CA GLN A 209 7.40 22.49 34.88
C GLN A 209 8.84 22.52 35.41
N ARG A 210 9.22 21.60 36.31
CA ARG A 210 10.59 21.51 36.82
C ARG A 210 11.59 21.15 35.71
N ILE A 211 11.27 20.28 34.82
CA ILE A 211 12.10 19.93 33.66
C ILE A 211 12.29 21.13 32.75
N TRP A 212 11.23 21.91 32.50
CA TRP A 212 11.28 23.12 31.70
C TRP A 212 12.18 24.19 32.33
N MET A 213 12.04 24.43 33.64
CA MET A 213 12.87 25.43 34.34
C MET A 213 14.35 25.04 34.44
N THR A 214 14.69 23.74 34.37
CA THR A 214 16.09 23.27 34.41
C THR A 214 16.77 23.34 33.03
N GLN A 215 16.00 23.31 31.97
CA GLN A 215 16.53 23.28 30.60
C GLN A 215 16.70 24.68 29.98
N TYR A 216 16.12 25.70 30.58
CA TYR A 216 16.13 27.09 30.08
C TYR A 216 16.73 28.10 31.12
N ARG A 217 17.58 27.63 31.97
CA ARG A 217 18.51 28.44 32.78
C ARG A 217 19.94 28.26 32.26
#